data_264056fa1244106fb77db007e38569d6
#
_entry.id   264056fa1244106fb77db007e38569d6
#
_cell.length_a   1.000
_cell.length_b   1.000
_cell.length_c   1.000
_cell.angle_alpha   90.00
_cell.angle_beta   90.00
_cell.angle_gamma   90.00
#
_symmetry.space_group_name_H-M   'P 1'
#
loop_
_entity.id
_entity.type
_entity.pdbx_description
1 polymer ?
#
loop_
_entity_poly.entity_id
_entity_poly.type
_entity_poly.pdbx_seq_one_letter_code
_entity_poly.pdbx_strand_id
1 'polypeptide(L)'
;MALEFTDDNIKEIIESGKPVMIDFWAEWCGPCRMVSPIVEELAEEFSGKVEIGKLNVDDNIQTPNEYGIRNIPTILFFKDGKMVDKQIGATPKASLKAKVEALL
;
A
#
# COMPACT_ATOMS: atom_id res chain seq x y z
N MET A 1 -1.29 -13.70 1.05
CA MET A 1 -1.52 -12.89 -0.15
C MET A 1 -1.86 -11.46 0.20
N ALA A 2 -1.37 -10.49 -0.59
CA ALA A 2 -1.78 -9.11 -0.44
C ALA A 2 -3.26 -8.96 -0.83
N LEU A 3 -3.94 -8.03 -0.17
CA LEU A 3 -5.33 -7.71 -0.50
C LEU A 3 -5.38 -6.94 -1.81
N GLU A 4 -6.49 -7.04 -2.51
CA GLU A 4 -6.74 -6.20 -3.67
C GLU A 4 -7.56 -4.99 -3.24
N PHE A 5 -6.92 -3.82 -3.22
CA PHE A 5 -7.61 -2.58 -2.90
C PHE A 5 -8.15 -1.95 -4.17
N THR A 6 -9.33 -1.35 -4.07
CA THR A 6 -10.00 -0.68 -5.17
C THR A 6 -10.59 0.63 -4.68
N ASP A 7 -11.00 1.49 -5.61
CA ASP A 7 -11.74 2.71 -5.26
C ASP A 7 -12.98 2.38 -4.42
N ASP A 8 -13.57 1.21 -4.64
CA ASP A 8 -14.80 0.83 -3.95
C ASP A 8 -14.57 0.37 -2.51
N ASN A 9 -13.42 -0.25 -2.19
CA ASN A 9 -13.22 -0.82 -0.85
C ASN A 9 -12.23 -0.07 0.03
N ILE A 10 -11.32 0.73 -0.56
CA ILE A 10 -10.21 1.28 0.22
C ILE A 10 -10.66 2.31 1.26
N LYS A 11 -11.65 3.11 0.94
CA LYS A 11 -12.10 4.16 1.84
C LYS A 11 -12.61 3.57 3.15
N GLU A 12 -13.43 2.54 3.07
CA GLU A 12 -13.97 1.87 4.24
C GLU A 12 -12.86 1.24 5.08
N ILE A 13 -11.87 0.64 4.42
CA ILE A 13 -10.76 0.01 5.11
C ILE A 13 -9.95 1.05 5.87
N ILE A 14 -9.64 2.19 5.25
CA ILE A 14 -8.93 3.29 5.91
C ILE A 14 -9.74 3.82 7.08
N GLU A 15 -11.03 4.04 6.88
CA GLU A 15 -11.92 4.61 7.91
C GLU A 15 -12.15 3.66 9.07
N SER A 16 -11.86 2.38 8.91
CA SER A 16 -11.96 1.41 10.01
C SER A 16 -10.98 1.71 11.13
N GLY A 17 -9.96 2.52 10.85
CA GLY A 17 -8.93 2.88 11.84
C GLY A 17 -7.81 1.87 11.96
N LYS A 18 -7.90 0.73 11.28
CA LYS A 18 -6.84 -0.28 11.31
C LYS A 18 -5.58 0.23 10.61
N PRO A 19 -4.40 -0.30 10.98
CA PRO A 19 -3.19 -0.02 10.22
C PRO A 19 -3.33 -0.55 8.79
N VAL A 20 -2.95 0.27 7.81
CA VAL A 20 -3.08 -0.07 6.38
C VAL A 20 -1.82 0.30 5.63
N MET A 21 -1.38 -0.56 4.73
CA MET A 21 -0.32 -0.26 3.77
C MET A 21 -0.88 -0.47 2.37
N ILE A 22 -0.79 0.55 1.51
CA ILE A 22 -1.29 0.51 0.14
C ILE A 22 -0.14 0.65 -0.84
N ASP A 23 0.02 -0.33 -1.72
CA ASP A 23 0.99 -0.29 -2.83
C ASP A 23 0.27 0.14 -4.10
N PHE A 24 0.51 1.36 -4.56
CA PHE A 24 -0.02 1.86 -5.84
C PHE A 24 0.90 1.40 -6.97
N TRP A 25 0.37 0.62 -7.91
CA TRP A 25 1.17 -0.05 -8.93
C TRP A 25 0.45 -0.14 -10.27
N ALA A 26 1.18 -0.53 -11.32
CA ALA A 26 0.62 -0.85 -12.62
C ALA A 26 1.45 -1.98 -13.26
N GLU A 27 0.83 -2.73 -14.17
CA GLU A 27 1.51 -3.86 -14.81
C GLU A 27 2.72 -3.44 -15.66
N TRP A 28 2.61 -2.27 -16.31
CA TRP A 28 3.69 -1.77 -17.17
C TRP A 28 4.86 -1.19 -16.40
N CYS A 29 4.77 -1.11 -15.10
CA CYS A 29 5.75 -0.45 -14.25
C CYS A 29 6.83 -1.45 -13.83
N GLY A 30 8.06 -1.30 -14.36
CA GLY A 30 9.18 -2.16 -14.02
C GLY A 30 9.52 -2.18 -12.54
N PRO A 31 9.76 -1.01 -11.92
CA PRO A 31 10.08 -0.97 -10.48
C PRO A 31 8.98 -1.54 -9.60
N CYS A 32 7.72 -1.47 -10.02
CA CYS A 32 6.60 -2.06 -9.27
C CYS A 32 6.75 -3.57 -9.14
N ARG A 33 7.33 -4.21 -10.15
CA ARG A 33 7.54 -5.67 -10.15
C ARG A 33 8.57 -6.09 -9.11
N MET A 34 9.51 -5.22 -8.77
CA MET A 34 10.49 -5.50 -7.73
C MET A 34 9.87 -5.39 -6.34
N VAL A 35 8.90 -4.49 -6.17
CA VAL A 35 8.22 -4.27 -4.89
C VAL A 35 7.14 -5.30 -4.63
N SER A 36 6.48 -5.79 -5.67
CA SER A 36 5.35 -6.70 -5.52
C SER A 36 5.63 -7.94 -4.66
N PRO A 37 6.74 -8.68 -4.86
CA PRO A 37 7.02 -9.83 -3.98
C PRO A 37 7.21 -9.42 -2.53
N ILE A 38 7.80 -8.24 -2.29
CA ILE A 38 8.02 -7.72 -0.94
C ILE A 38 6.67 -7.45 -0.28
N VAL A 39 5.74 -6.84 -1.00
CA VAL A 39 4.40 -6.56 -0.50
C VAL A 39 3.67 -7.86 -0.14
N GLU A 40 3.78 -8.88 -1.00
CA GLU A 40 3.17 -10.19 -0.74
C GLU A 40 3.76 -10.83 0.53
N GLU A 41 5.08 -10.76 0.71
CA GLU A 41 5.72 -11.31 1.91
C GLU A 41 5.26 -10.58 3.17
N LEU A 42 5.20 -9.25 3.12
CA LEU A 42 4.75 -8.46 4.27
C LEU A 42 3.28 -8.72 4.59
N ALA A 43 2.45 -8.92 3.57
CA ALA A 43 1.04 -9.27 3.79
C ALA A 43 0.91 -10.58 4.58
N GLU A 44 1.78 -11.55 4.29
CA GLU A 44 1.80 -12.81 5.04
C GLU A 44 2.29 -12.61 6.46
N GLU A 45 3.42 -11.88 6.63
CA GLU A 45 4.03 -11.70 7.93
C GLU A 45 3.14 -10.93 8.91
N PHE A 46 2.37 -9.96 8.41
CA PHE A 46 1.53 -9.10 9.26
C PHE A 46 0.04 -9.41 9.11
N SER A 47 -0.29 -10.58 8.61
CA SER A 47 -1.69 -11.00 8.46
C SER A 47 -2.43 -10.88 9.80
N GLY A 48 -3.60 -10.24 9.78
CA GLY A 48 -4.38 -10.00 10.97
C GLY A 48 -3.95 -8.81 11.82
N LYS A 49 -2.79 -8.20 11.50
CA LYS A 49 -2.26 -7.05 12.25
C LYS A 49 -2.29 -5.77 11.44
N VAL A 50 -1.96 -5.84 10.16
CA VAL A 50 -1.95 -4.70 9.24
C VAL A 50 -2.65 -5.14 7.96
N GLU A 51 -3.55 -4.29 7.46
CA GLU A 51 -4.20 -4.52 6.17
C GLU A 51 -3.24 -4.11 5.07
N ILE A 52 -2.62 -5.07 4.41
CA ILE A 52 -1.63 -4.83 3.36
C ILE A 52 -2.21 -5.25 2.02
N GLY A 53 -2.24 -4.32 1.09
CA GLY A 53 -2.79 -4.59 -0.23
C GLY A 53 -2.20 -3.74 -1.32
N LYS A 54 -2.64 -4.05 -2.54
CA LYS A 54 -2.17 -3.41 -3.77
C LYS A 54 -3.36 -2.77 -4.48
N LEU A 55 -3.14 -1.58 -5.02
CA LEU A 55 -4.16 -0.85 -5.79
C LEU A 55 -3.61 -0.56 -7.18
N ASN A 56 -4.23 -1.14 -8.20
CA ASN A 56 -3.83 -0.95 -9.59
C ASN A 56 -4.34 0.40 -10.08
N VAL A 57 -3.43 1.33 -10.40
CA VAL A 57 -3.81 2.70 -10.77
C VAL A 57 -4.50 2.78 -12.13
N ASP A 58 -4.33 1.78 -12.98
CA ASP A 58 -5.00 1.78 -14.29
C ASP A 58 -6.49 1.44 -14.17
N ASP A 59 -6.85 0.69 -13.13
CA ASP A 59 -8.24 0.27 -12.90
C ASP A 59 -8.94 1.15 -11.86
N ASN A 60 -8.21 2.01 -11.16
CA ASN A 60 -8.73 2.78 -10.03
C ASN A 60 -8.17 4.20 -10.09
N ILE A 61 -8.97 5.15 -10.58
CA ILE A 61 -8.52 6.51 -10.83
C ILE A 61 -8.76 7.43 -9.63
N GLN A 62 -9.81 7.19 -8.87
CA GLN A 62 -10.22 8.11 -7.79
C GLN A 62 -9.21 8.15 -6.65
N THR A 63 -8.79 7.00 -6.16
CA THR A 63 -7.89 6.94 -5.00
C THR A 63 -6.52 7.55 -5.30
N PRO A 64 -5.86 7.21 -6.43
CA PRO A 64 -4.60 7.88 -6.76
C PRO A 64 -4.75 9.41 -6.85
N ASN A 65 -5.84 9.89 -7.42
CA ASN A 65 -6.07 11.33 -7.51
C ASN A 65 -6.27 11.96 -6.14
N GLU A 66 -7.02 11.30 -5.28
CA GLU A 66 -7.29 11.80 -3.93
C GLU A 66 -6.00 12.03 -3.14
N TYR A 67 -5.03 11.12 -3.27
CA TYR A 67 -3.77 11.19 -2.53
C TYR A 67 -2.62 11.78 -3.34
N GLY A 68 -2.90 12.32 -4.52
CA GLY A 68 -1.88 12.98 -5.33
C GLY A 68 -0.77 12.06 -5.80
N ILE A 69 -1.09 10.81 -6.11
CA ILE A 69 -0.10 9.84 -6.58
C ILE A 69 0.32 10.19 -8.00
N ARG A 70 1.60 10.50 -8.18
CA ARG A 70 2.16 10.89 -9.48
C ARG A 70 3.21 9.92 -10.00
N ASN A 71 3.82 9.19 -9.09
CA ASN A 71 4.86 8.22 -9.41
C ASN A 71 4.48 6.87 -8.87
N ILE A 72 4.81 5.80 -9.56
CA ILE A 72 4.62 4.45 -9.07
C ILE A 72 5.94 3.69 -9.16
N PRO A 73 6.22 2.77 -8.20
CA PRO A 73 5.37 2.49 -7.04
C PRO A 73 5.40 3.63 -6.03
N THR A 74 4.25 3.88 -5.42
CA THR A 74 4.15 4.72 -4.22
C THR A 74 3.41 3.90 -3.19
N ILE A 75 3.94 3.89 -1.97
CA ILE A 75 3.35 3.11 -0.89
C ILE A 75 2.92 4.08 0.19
N LEU A 76 1.65 4.02 0.57
CA LEU A 76 1.10 4.87 1.63
C LEU A 76 0.79 4.03 2.85
N PHE A 77 0.97 4.63 4.02
CA PHE A 77 0.74 3.99 5.31
C PHE A 77 -0.28 4.79 6.10
N PHE A 78 -1.30 4.11 6.61
CA PHE A 78 -2.40 4.72 7.36
C PHE A 78 -2.53 4.10 8.72
N LYS A 79 -2.93 4.93 9.69
CA LYS A 79 -3.30 4.48 11.03
C LYS A 79 -4.33 5.44 11.59
N ASP A 80 -5.35 4.90 12.28
CA ASP A 80 -6.42 5.70 12.87
C ASP A 80 -7.10 6.61 11.85
N GLY A 81 -7.23 6.13 10.61
CA GLY A 81 -7.89 6.85 9.54
C GLY A 81 -7.06 7.92 8.85
N LYS A 82 -5.77 8.03 9.18
CA LYS A 82 -4.91 9.09 8.66
C LYS A 82 -3.64 8.53 8.03
N MET A 83 -3.18 9.19 6.96
CA MET A 83 -1.89 8.87 6.37
C MET A 83 -0.78 9.32 7.31
N VAL A 84 0.08 8.39 7.71
CA VAL A 84 1.15 8.66 8.65
C VAL A 84 2.55 8.54 8.05
N ASP A 85 2.68 7.90 6.89
CA ASP A 85 3.98 7.75 6.23
C ASP A 85 3.78 7.43 4.74
N LYS A 86 4.83 7.57 3.96
CA LYS A 86 4.82 7.17 2.55
C LYS A 86 6.22 6.82 2.08
N GLN A 87 6.29 6.00 1.03
CA GLN A 87 7.52 5.63 0.35
C GLN A 87 7.30 5.80 -1.14
N ILE A 88 8.10 6.65 -1.79
CA ILE A 88 8.05 6.84 -3.24
C ILE A 88 9.20 6.07 -3.86
N GLY A 89 8.88 5.24 -4.84
CA GLY A 89 9.88 4.42 -5.53
C GLY A 89 10.16 3.10 -4.84
N ALA A 90 10.93 2.25 -5.52
CA ALA A 90 11.31 0.95 -4.99
C ALA A 90 12.26 1.11 -3.81
N THR A 91 12.15 0.20 -2.85
CA THR A 91 12.97 0.21 -1.64
C THR A 91 13.12 -1.22 -1.15
N PRO A 92 14.20 -1.53 -0.40
CA PRO A 92 14.38 -2.88 0.14
C PRO A 92 13.29 -3.25 1.15
N LYS A 93 13.06 -4.56 1.30
CA LYS A 93 12.05 -5.08 2.23
C LYS A 93 12.25 -4.55 3.64
N ALA A 94 13.48 -4.47 4.12
CA ALA A 94 13.77 -4.01 5.49
C ALA A 94 13.20 -2.61 5.74
N SER A 95 13.29 -1.72 4.76
CA SER A 95 12.77 -0.36 4.89
C SER A 95 11.24 -0.34 5.00
N LEU A 96 10.56 -1.12 4.17
CA LEU A 96 9.10 -1.23 4.25
C LEU A 96 8.66 -1.91 5.53
N LYS A 97 9.36 -2.97 5.93
CA LYS A 97 9.03 -3.69 7.15
C LYS A 97 9.11 -2.79 8.37
N ALA A 98 10.15 -1.95 8.45
CA ALA A 98 10.28 -0.99 9.55
C ALA A 98 9.09 -0.03 9.60
N LYS A 99 8.62 0.45 8.46
CA LYS A 99 7.46 1.34 8.39
C LYS A 99 6.16 0.63 8.79
N VAL A 100 6.02 -0.64 8.43
CA VAL A 100 4.87 -1.45 8.84
C VAL A 100 4.89 -1.67 10.35
N GLU A 101 6.04 -2.03 10.89
CA GLU A 101 6.19 -2.24 12.33
C GLU A 101 5.88 -0.98 13.14
N ALA A 102 6.18 0.18 12.58
CA ALA A 102 5.88 1.45 13.23
C ALA A 102 4.37 1.72 13.33
N LEU A 103 3.55 0.99 12.60
CA LEU A 103 2.09 1.13 12.68
C LEU A 103 1.47 0.33 13.84
N LEU A 104 2.22 -0.59 14.40
CA LEU A 104 1.71 -1.49 15.44
C LEU A 104 1.63 -0.84 16.83
#